data_31bac48360a8f635a7b89aa75bcbdaf4
#
_entry.id   31bac48360a8f635a7b89aa75bcbdaf4
#
_cell.length_a   1.000
_cell.length_b   1.000
_cell.length_c   1.000
_cell.angle_alpha   90.00
_cell.angle_beta   90.00
_cell.angle_gamma   90.00
#
_symmetry.space_group_name_H-M   'P 1'
#
loop_
_entity.id
_entity.type
_entity.pdbx_description
1 polymer ?
#
loop_
_entity_poly.entity_id
_entity_poly.type
_entity_poly.pdbx_seq_one_letter_code
_entity_poly.pdbx_strand_id
1 'polypeptide(L)'
;MPRKARIDAPGALHHVIIRGIEGRKIFRSDDDRMNFVDRLSELIPKTKTDCFAWSLLDNHAHFLFRTGSVPVAVLMSRLLTGYAGWFNRRYRRHGQLFQNRYKSILCQEDPYLKELVRYIHLNPLRARLVKTLEELDAYPWCGHGVLMSESTCAWQNVEYVYGLFSDY
;
A
#
# COMPACT_ATOMS: atom_id res chain seq x y z
N MET A 1 -27.22 -0.85 -7.11
CA MET A 1 -26.70 0.50 -7.27
C MET A 1 -25.48 0.48 -8.16
N PRO A 2 -25.47 1.24 -9.25
CA PRO A 2 -24.26 1.35 -10.03
C PRO A 2 -23.15 1.98 -9.21
N ARG A 3 -21.93 1.48 -9.36
CA ARG A 3 -20.77 2.05 -8.70
C ARG A 3 -20.45 3.41 -9.30
N LYS A 4 -20.19 4.40 -8.44
CA LYS A 4 -19.74 5.72 -8.92
C LYS A 4 -18.36 5.60 -9.56
N ALA A 5 -18.13 6.37 -10.62
CA ALA A 5 -16.81 6.49 -11.20
C ALA A 5 -15.83 7.05 -10.17
N ARG A 6 -14.61 6.51 -10.17
CA ARG A 6 -13.57 7.01 -9.29
C ARG A 6 -12.98 8.28 -9.85
N ILE A 7 -12.71 9.24 -8.96
CA ILE A 7 -12.01 10.48 -9.33
C ILE A 7 -10.51 10.13 -9.38
N ASP A 8 -9.92 10.31 -10.55
CA ASP A 8 -8.50 9.99 -10.75
C ASP A 8 -7.90 11.01 -11.74
N ALA A 9 -7.46 12.12 -11.20
CA ALA A 9 -6.80 13.18 -11.96
C ALA A 9 -5.28 13.12 -11.71
N PRO A 10 -4.45 13.53 -12.70
CA PRO A 10 -3.02 13.62 -12.49
C PRO A 10 -2.68 14.49 -11.26
N GLY A 11 -1.76 13.99 -10.43
CA GLY A 11 -1.37 14.66 -9.19
C GLY A 11 -2.27 14.40 -7.99
N ALA A 12 -3.36 13.65 -8.16
CA ALA A 12 -4.27 13.34 -7.06
C ALA A 12 -3.63 12.37 -6.07
N LEU A 13 -3.93 12.59 -4.79
CA LEU A 13 -3.50 11.72 -3.70
C LEU A 13 -4.62 10.73 -3.36
N HIS A 14 -4.27 9.46 -3.31
CA HIS A 14 -5.20 8.38 -3.02
C HIS A 14 -4.73 7.57 -1.82
N HIS A 15 -5.59 7.45 -0.81
CA HIS A 15 -5.42 6.41 0.21
C HIS A 15 -6.11 5.15 -0.30
N VAL A 16 -5.31 4.16 -0.66
CA VAL A 16 -5.79 2.91 -1.25
C VAL A 16 -5.76 1.81 -0.20
N ILE A 17 -6.86 1.07 -0.11
CA ILE A 17 -7.00 -0.05 0.82
C ILE A 17 -7.44 -1.28 0.04
N ILE A 18 -6.77 -2.40 0.27
CA ILE A 18 -7.17 -3.71 -0.25
C ILE A 18 -7.44 -4.64 0.93
N ARG A 19 -8.45 -5.50 0.78
CA ARG A 19 -8.84 -6.46 1.83
C ARG A 19 -9.07 -7.83 1.23
N GLY A 20 -8.72 -8.86 1.99
CA GLY A 20 -9.03 -10.24 1.64
C GLY A 20 -10.53 -10.52 1.70
N ILE A 21 -11.02 -11.36 0.79
CA ILE A 21 -12.40 -11.78 0.79
C ILE A 21 -12.74 -12.44 2.13
N GLU A 22 -13.89 -12.10 2.70
CA GLU A 22 -14.36 -12.63 3.97
C GLU A 22 -13.36 -12.44 5.13
N GLY A 23 -12.50 -11.41 5.04
CA GLY A 23 -11.47 -11.15 6.05
C GLY A 23 -10.30 -12.13 6.02
N ARG A 24 -10.19 -12.96 4.99
CA ARG A 24 -9.13 -13.96 4.87
C ARG A 24 -7.78 -13.32 4.61
N LYS A 25 -6.73 -14.03 4.99
CA LYS A 25 -5.36 -13.59 4.74
C LYS A 25 -5.06 -13.50 3.25
N ILE A 26 -4.44 -12.41 2.84
CA ILE A 26 -3.91 -12.22 1.49
C ILE A 26 -2.40 -12.44 1.46
N PHE A 27 -1.77 -12.52 2.62
CA PHE A 27 -0.37 -12.91 2.78
C PHE A 27 -0.29 -14.01 3.84
N ARG A 28 0.19 -15.19 3.45
CA ARG A 28 0.34 -16.33 4.37
C ARG A 28 1.80 -16.53 4.78
N SER A 29 2.72 -15.96 4.04
CA SER A 29 4.16 -16.09 4.28
C SER A 29 4.90 -14.85 3.79
N ASP A 30 6.17 -14.75 4.16
CA ASP A 30 7.02 -13.66 3.66
C ASP A 30 7.28 -13.78 2.16
N ASP A 31 7.26 -14.98 1.60
CA ASP A 31 7.33 -15.15 0.15
C ASP A 31 6.16 -14.49 -0.57
N ASP A 32 4.97 -14.56 0.02
CA ASP A 32 3.79 -13.88 -0.53
C ASP A 32 3.98 -12.36 -0.51
N ARG A 33 4.46 -11.84 0.62
CA ARG A 33 4.72 -10.41 0.78
C ARG A 33 5.80 -9.94 -0.19
N MET A 34 6.86 -10.72 -0.35
CA MET A 34 7.94 -10.40 -1.27
C MET A 34 7.44 -10.36 -2.72
N ASN A 35 6.61 -11.33 -3.12
CA ASN A 35 6.02 -11.34 -4.47
C ASN A 35 5.21 -10.06 -4.71
N PHE A 36 4.42 -9.65 -3.72
CA PHE A 36 3.61 -8.44 -3.81
C PHE A 36 4.51 -7.19 -3.94
N VAL A 37 5.52 -7.08 -3.11
CA VAL A 37 6.47 -5.95 -3.14
C VAL A 37 7.25 -5.90 -4.45
N ASP A 38 7.65 -7.06 -4.97
CA ASP A 38 8.34 -7.12 -6.27
C ASP A 38 7.45 -6.59 -7.40
N ARG A 39 6.15 -6.89 -7.35
CA ARG A 39 5.19 -6.33 -8.32
C ARG A 39 5.06 -4.82 -8.19
N LEU A 40 5.00 -4.32 -6.97
CA LEU A 40 5.00 -2.87 -6.71
C LEU A 40 6.27 -2.21 -7.26
N SER A 41 7.42 -2.82 -7.04
CA SER A 41 8.70 -2.27 -7.48
C SER A 41 8.79 -2.12 -9.01
N GLU A 42 8.10 -2.99 -9.75
CA GLU A 42 8.02 -2.90 -11.20
C GLU A 42 6.95 -1.91 -11.67
N LEU A 43 5.78 -1.95 -11.05
CA LEU A 43 4.62 -1.20 -11.52
C LEU A 43 4.66 0.28 -11.15
N ILE A 44 5.20 0.62 -9.99
CA ILE A 44 5.24 2.02 -9.53
C ILE A 44 6.01 2.92 -10.51
N PRO A 45 7.25 2.56 -10.95
CA PRO A 45 7.92 3.36 -11.95
C PRO A 45 7.21 3.39 -13.31
N LYS A 46 6.68 2.25 -13.74
CA LYS A 46 6.00 2.14 -15.04
C LYS A 46 4.73 2.98 -15.12
N THR A 47 4.02 3.12 -14.02
CA THR A 47 2.79 3.92 -13.95
C THR A 47 3.06 5.36 -13.52
N LYS A 48 4.32 5.71 -13.26
CA LYS A 48 4.73 7.05 -12.79
C LYS A 48 3.96 7.46 -11.56
N THR A 49 3.81 6.54 -10.63
CA THR A 49 3.14 6.74 -9.35
C THR A 49 4.18 7.02 -8.27
N ASP A 50 3.90 7.95 -7.36
CA ASP A 50 4.66 8.11 -6.13
C ASP A 50 3.97 7.36 -4.99
N CYS A 51 4.75 6.64 -4.18
CA CYS A 51 4.25 6.02 -2.96
C CYS A 51 4.88 6.71 -1.75
N PHE A 52 4.07 7.31 -0.90
CA PHE A 52 4.55 8.04 0.28
C PHE A 52 4.45 7.22 1.57
N ALA A 53 3.52 6.28 1.63
CA ALA A 53 3.33 5.42 2.79
C ALA A 53 2.72 4.10 2.36
N TRP A 54 3.04 3.03 3.07
CA TRP A 54 2.48 1.72 2.79
C TRP A 54 2.66 0.79 3.98
N SER A 55 1.74 -0.15 4.13
CA SER A 55 1.85 -1.22 5.11
C SER A 55 1.10 -2.44 4.63
N LEU A 56 1.73 -3.61 4.77
CA LEU A 56 1.13 -4.90 4.48
C LEU A 56 0.79 -5.59 5.81
N LEU A 57 -0.49 -5.88 6.00
CA LEU A 57 -0.96 -6.68 7.12
C LEU A 57 -1.39 -8.04 6.59
N ASP A 58 -1.80 -8.96 7.46
CA ASP A 58 -2.10 -10.32 7.00
C ASP A 58 -3.26 -10.38 6.03
N ASN A 59 -4.32 -9.62 6.29
CA ASN A 59 -5.58 -9.68 5.54
C ASN A 59 -5.95 -8.39 4.83
N HIS A 60 -5.11 -7.37 4.90
CA HIS A 60 -5.34 -6.11 4.20
C HIS A 60 -4.03 -5.33 4.06
N ALA A 61 -4.04 -4.31 3.21
CA ALA A 61 -2.90 -3.44 3.01
C ALA A 61 -3.37 -2.01 2.74
N HIS A 62 -2.52 -1.06 3.09
CA HIS A 62 -2.74 0.36 2.91
C HIS A 62 -1.63 0.99 2.10
N PHE A 63 -1.98 1.93 1.23
CA PHE A 63 -1.04 2.67 0.41
C PHE A 63 -1.45 4.13 0.32
N LEU A 64 -0.48 5.03 0.30
CA LEU A 64 -0.70 6.42 -0.04
C LEU A 64 0.04 6.70 -1.35
N PHE A 65 -0.72 6.88 -2.42
CA PHE A 65 -0.20 7.08 -3.77
C PHE A 65 -0.53 8.47 -4.30
N ARG A 66 0.42 9.06 -5.02
CA ARG A 66 0.13 10.20 -5.90
C ARG A 66 0.30 9.73 -7.33
N THR A 67 -0.75 9.91 -8.14
CA THR A 67 -0.69 9.51 -9.55
C THR A 67 -0.10 10.62 -10.41
N GLY A 68 0.55 10.20 -11.50
CA GLY A 68 0.94 11.08 -12.60
C GLY A 68 -0.07 10.98 -13.73
N SER A 69 0.43 10.82 -14.95
CA SER A 69 -0.40 10.69 -16.15
C SER A 69 -1.15 9.36 -16.25
N VAL A 70 -0.71 8.33 -15.52
CA VAL A 70 -1.36 7.01 -15.53
C VAL A 70 -2.28 6.90 -14.32
N PRO A 71 -3.57 6.58 -14.51
CA PRO A 71 -4.52 6.46 -13.41
C PRO A 71 -4.14 5.37 -12.40
N VAL A 72 -4.51 5.57 -11.14
CA VAL A 72 -4.29 4.56 -10.08
C VAL A 72 -4.98 3.23 -10.41
N ALA A 73 -6.09 3.28 -11.14
CA ALA A 73 -6.80 2.07 -11.55
C ALA A 73 -5.94 1.15 -12.41
N VAL A 74 -5.05 1.69 -13.23
CA VAL A 74 -4.13 0.89 -14.04
C VAL A 74 -3.11 0.17 -13.16
N LEU A 75 -2.51 0.87 -12.22
CA LEU A 75 -1.58 0.28 -11.25
C LEU A 75 -2.28 -0.84 -10.46
N MET A 76 -3.45 -0.53 -9.90
CA MET A 76 -4.17 -1.47 -9.04
C MET A 76 -4.68 -2.69 -9.80
N SER A 77 -5.19 -2.50 -11.01
CA SER A 77 -5.64 -3.62 -11.84
C SER A 77 -4.51 -4.60 -12.12
N ARG A 78 -3.35 -4.10 -12.54
CA ARG A 78 -2.19 -4.94 -12.83
C ARG A 78 -1.65 -5.64 -11.58
N LEU A 79 -1.53 -4.88 -10.48
CA LEU A 79 -1.03 -5.40 -9.21
C LEU A 79 -1.91 -6.52 -8.67
N LEU A 80 -3.20 -6.25 -8.53
CA LEU A 80 -4.12 -7.17 -7.87
C LEU A 80 -4.42 -8.40 -8.73
N THR A 81 -4.58 -8.23 -10.04
CA THR A 81 -4.80 -9.37 -10.95
C THR A 81 -3.58 -10.28 -10.97
N GLY A 82 -2.39 -9.71 -11.10
CA GLY A 82 -1.16 -10.50 -11.12
C GLY A 82 -0.91 -11.24 -9.81
N TYR A 83 -1.05 -10.54 -8.70
CA TYR A 83 -0.84 -11.14 -7.38
C TYR A 83 -1.89 -12.22 -7.07
N ALA A 84 -3.17 -11.94 -7.30
CA ALA A 84 -4.24 -12.91 -7.04
C ALA A 84 -4.05 -14.20 -7.86
N GLY A 85 -3.65 -14.07 -9.12
CA GLY A 85 -3.35 -15.25 -9.96
C GLY A 85 -2.21 -16.07 -9.39
N TRP A 86 -1.11 -15.41 -8.98
CA TRP A 86 0.04 -16.07 -8.38
C TRP A 86 -0.33 -16.76 -7.06
N PHE A 87 -1.04 -16.05 -6.19
CA PHE A 87 -1.47 -16.56 -4.86
C PHE A 87 -2.39 -17.78 -5.02
N ASN A 88 -3.37 -17.69 -5.92
CA ASN A 88 -4.31 -18.79 -6.15
C ASN A 88 -3.61 -20.03 -6.70
N ARG A 89 -2.63 -19.87 -7.59
CA ARG A 89 -1.83 -21.00 -8.08
C ARG A 89 -0.99 -21.61 -6.95
N ARG A 90 -0.35 -20.78 -6.16
CA ARG A 90 0.50 -21.25 -5.05
C ARG A 90 -0.30 -22.08 -4.03
N TYR A 91 -1.49 -21.62 -3.68
CA TYR A 91 -2.31 -22.23 -2.63
C TYR A 91 -3.46 -23.11 -3.17
N ARG A 92 -3.45 -23.36 -4.46
CA ARG A 92 -4.47 -24.18 -5.14
C ARG A 92 -5.89 -23.72 -4.83
N ARG A 93 -6.09 -22.38 -4.91
CA ARG A 93 -7.37 -21.73 -4.68
C ARG A 93 -8.04 -21.37 -5.98
N HIS A 94 -9.36 -21.28 -5.91
CA HIS A 94 -10.22 -20.74 -6.98
C HIS A 94 -11.04 -19.59 -6.43
N GLY A 95 -11.44 -18.68 -7.32
CA GLY A 95 -12.28 -17.55 -6.95
C GLY A 95 -11.50 -16.33 -6.52
N GLN A 96 -12.22 -15.32 -6.09
CA GLN A 96 -11.66 -14.03 -5.74
C GLN A 96 -10.80 -14.11 -4.49
N LEU A 97 -9.65 -13.44 -4.52
CA LEU A 97 -8.80 -13.26 -3.35
C LEU A 97 -9.19 -12.00 -2.57
N PHE A 98 -9.57 -10.94 -3.28
CA PHE A 98 -9.86 -9.64 -2.67
C PHE A 98 -11.36 -9.41 -2.57
N GLN A 99 -11.77 -8.76 -1.46
CA GLN A 99 -13.15 -8.35 -1.23
C GLN A 99 -13.45 -7.13 -2.08
N ASN A 100 -14.35 -7.25 -3.06
CA ASN A 100 -14.73 -6.16 -3.96
C ASN A 100 -13.50 -5.58 -4.70
N ARG A 101 -13.66 -4.40 -5.27
CA ARG A 101 -12.55 -3.62 -5.79
C ARG A 101 -11.81 -2.96 -4.63
N TYR A 102 -10.55 -2.57 -4.86
CA TYR A 102 -9.83 -1.77 -3.88
C TYR A 102 -10.63 -0.51 -3.52
N LYS A 103 -10.51 -0.06 -2.29
CA LYS A 103 -11.08 1.21 -1.85
C LYS A 103 -10.06 2.30 -2.10
N SER A 104 -10.49 3.40 -2.72
CA SER A 104 -9.64 4.57 -2.94
C SER A 104 -10.33 5.81 -2.39
N ILE A 105 -9.68 6.47 -1.45
CA ILE A 105 -10.16 7.70 -0.84
C ILE A 105 -9.27 8.83 -1.35
N LEU A 106 -9.88 9.81 -2.02
CA LEU A 106 -9.18 10.99 -2.48
C LEU A 106 -8.78 11.85 -1.28
N CYS A 107 -7.51 12.22 -1.20
CA CYS A 107 -6.96 12.99 -0.08
C CYS A 107 -6.56 14.38 -0.53
N GLN A 108 -6.69 15.35 0.37
CA GLN A 108 -6.14 16.70 0.18
C GLN A 108 -4.73 16.76 0.78
N GLU A 109 -3.88 17.60 0.22
CA GLU A 109 -2.47 17.64 0.61
C GLU A 109 -2.23 18.07 2.05
N ASP A 110 -3.05 18.90 2.63
CA ASP A 110 -2.84 19.41 3.99
C ASP A 110 -4.17 19.70 4.66
N PRO A 111 -4.31 19.58 5.98
CA PRO A 111 -3.36 19.18 7.04
C PRO A 111 -3.32 17.68 7.35
N TYR A 112 -4.12 16.88 6.66
CA TYR A 112 -4.33 15.47 7.00
C TYR A 112 -3.21 14.53 6.57
N LEU A 113 -2.30 14.98 5.72
CA LEU A 113 -1.33 14.08 5.09
C LEU A 113 -0.36 13.48 6.10
N LYS A 114 0.13 14.28 7.06
CA LYS A 114 0.99 13.79 8.16
C LYS A 114 0.28 12.70 8.97
N GLU A 115 -0.97 12.96 9.34
CA GLU A 115 -1.76 12.02 10.11
C GLU A 115 -2.01 10.73 9.35
N LEU A 116 -2.23 10.84 8.05
CA LEU A 116 -2.47 9.69 7.19
C LEU A 116 -1.21 8.82 7.05
N VAL A 117 -0.04 9.45 6.89
CA VAL A 117 1.24 8.72 6.87
C VAL A 117 1.43 7.97 8.19
N ARG A 118 1.21 8.63 9.31
CA ARG A 118 1.27 8.00 10.63
C ARG A 118 0.28 6.85 10.76
N TYR A 119 -0.97 7.07 10.36
CA TYR A 119 -2.01 6.06 10.40
C TYR A 119 -1.59 4.81 9.65
N ILE A 120 -1.14 4.96 8.40
CA ILE A 120 -0.71 3.84 7.56
C ILE A 120 0.48 3.11 8.17
N HIS A 121 1.49 3.85 8.62
CA HIS A 121 2.72 3.25 9.14
C HIS A 121 2.57 2.65 10.54
N LEU A 122 1.59 3.11 11.33
CA LEU A 122 1.32 2.54 12.64
C LEU A 122 0.36 1.35 12.60
N ASN A 123 -0.18 1.02 11.45
CA ASN A 123 -1.14 -0.07 11.31
C ASN A 123 -0.61 -1.43 11.80
N PRO A 124 0.63 -1.84 11.52
CA PRO A 124 1.13 -3.11 12.06
C PRO A 124 1.14 -3.13 13.60
N LEU A 125 1.40 -2.00 14.23
CA LEU A 125 1.35 -1.88 15.69
C LEU A 125 -0.08 -1.95 16.21
N ARG A 126 -1.03 -1.25 15.57
CA ARG A 126 -2.44 -1.27 15.92
C ARG A 126 -3.06 -2.66 15.72
N ALA A 127 -2.65 -3.38 14.69
CA ALA A 127 -3.11 -4.73 14.41
C ALA A 127 -2.40 -5.80 15.26
N ARG A 128 -1.47 -5.37 16.11
CA ARG A 128 -0.69 -6.24 17.00
C ARG A 128 0.18 -7.27 16.27
N LEU A 129 0.56 -6.97 15.03
CA LEU A 129 1.58 -7.75 14.32
C LEU A 129 2.96 -7.47 14.91
N VAL A 130 3.17 -6.25 15.38
CA VAL A 130 4.32 -5.86 16.18
C VAL A 130 3.82 -5.23 17.49
N LYS A 131 4.63 -5.27 18.55
CA LYS A 131 4.23 -4.86 19.90
C LYS A 131 4.87 -3.56 20.35
N THR A 132 6.00 -3.18 19.76
CA THR A 132 6.77 -2.00 20.16
C THR A 132 7.16 -1.18 18.94
N LEU A 133 7.58 0.06 19.17
CA LEU A 133 8.10 0.91 18.10
C LEU A 133 9.40 0.34 17.51
N GLU A 134 10.25 -0.26 18.34
CA GLU A 134 11.47 -0.93 17.85
C GLU A 134 11.12 -2.07 16.89
N GLU A 135 10.12 -2.87 17.22
CA GLU A 135 9.64 -3.93 16.32
C GLU A 135 9.06 -3.35 15.04
N LEU A 136 8.36 -2.21 15.13
CA LEU A 136 7.82 -1.53 13.96
C LEU A 136 8.94 -1.01 13.05
N ASP A 137 10.00 -0.43 13.64
CA ASP A 137 11.18 0.02 12.89
C ASP A 137 11.79 -1.12 12.08
N ALA A 138 11.82 -2.32 12.65
CA ALA A 138 12.39 -3.52 12.04
C ALA A 138 11.40 -4.28 11.14
N TYR A 139 10.13 -3.91 11.14
CA TYR A 139 9.11 -4.61 10.35
C TYR A 139 9.30 -4.30 8.86
N PRO A 140 9.66 -5.30 8.02
CA PRO A 140 10.07 -5.02 6.65
C PRO A 140 8.90 -4.71 5.70
N TRP A 141 7.66 -4.97 6.13
CA TRP A 141 6.48 -4.86 5.27
C TRP A 141 5.69 -3.58 5.54
N CYS A 142 6.40 -2.51 5.84
CA CYS A 142 5.84 -1.19 6.14
C CYS A 142 6.87 -0.13 5.80
N GLY A 143 6.42 1.00 5.28
CA GLY A 143 7.31 2.10 4.92
C GLY A 143 7.93 2.84 6.10
N HIS A 144 7.49 2.57 7.33
CA HIS A 144 8.04 3.19 8.53
C HIS A 144 9.53 2.91 8.70
N GLY A 145 9.95 1.65 8.55
CA GLY A 145 11.37 1.28 8.66
C GLY A 145 12.26 1.98 7.64
N VAL A 146 11.72 2.25 6.46
CA VAL A 146 12.45 3.01 5.42
C VAL A 146 12.67 4.45 5.89
N LEU A 147 11.66 5.09 6.47
CA LEU A 147 11.78 6.45 7.01
C LEU A 147 12.76 6.52 8.19
N MET A 148 12.86 5.46 8.96
CA MET A 148 13.80 5.37 10.09
C MET A 148 15.19 4.89 9.67
N SER A 149 15.45 4.75 8.38
CA SER A 149 16.72 4.29 7.81
C SER A 149 17.13 2.86 8.20
N GLU A 150 16.17 2.04 8.64
CA GLU A 150 16.40 0.64 8.97
C GLU A 150 16.37 -0.27 7.74
N SER A 151 15.76 0.20 6.64
CA SER A 151 15.68 -0.51 5.38
C SER A 151 15.67 0.47 4.21
N THR A 152 15.76 -0.05 2.99
CA THR A 152 15.71 0.76 1.77
C THR A 152 14.58 0.30 0.88
N CYS A 153 13.98 1.26 0.15
CA CYS A 153 12.90 0.98 -0.77
C CYS A 153 12.95 1.99 -1.93
N ALA A 154 13.40 1.54 -3.09
CA ALA A 154 13.63 2.42 -4.23
C ALA A 154 12.33 3.07 -4.74
N TRP A 155 11.18 2.42 -4.54
CA TRP A 155 9.90 2.94 -5.03
C TRP A 155 9.13 3.79 -4.00
N GLN A 156 9.66 3.94 -2.78
CA GLN A 156 9.05 4.81 -1.75
C GLN A 156 9.70 6.20 -1.83
N ASN A 157 8.86 7.23 -1.99
CA ASN A 157 9.32 8.61 -2.00
C ASN A 157 9.41 9.11 -0.56
N VAL A 158 10.62 9.05 0.02
CA VAL A 158 10.86 9.45 1.42
C VAL A 158 11.07 10.96 1.56
N GLU A 159 11.61 11.61 0.55
CA GLU A 159 11.96 13.03 0.63
C GLU A 159 10.73 13.91 0.84
N TYR A 160 9.66 13.62 0.11
CA TYR A 160 8.40 14.35 0.27
C TYR A 160 7.86 14.20 1.70
N VAL A 161 7.91 13.00 2.26
CA VAL A 161 7.43 12.73 3.62
C VAL A 161 8.33 13.42 4.66
N TYR A 162 9.65 13.38 4.49
CA TYR A 162 10.55 14.11 5.36
C TYR A 162 10.25 15.61 5.35
N GLY A 163 9.94 16.16 4.18
CA GLY A 163 9.53 17.55 4.05
C GLY A 163 8.27 17.91 4.83
N LEU A 164 7.31 17.00 4.92
CA LEU A 164 6.10 17.20 5.71
C LEU A 164 6.36 17.30 7.21
N PHE A 165 7.37 16.60 7.71
CA PHE A 165 7.69 16.54 9.14
C PHE A 165 8.82 17.50 9.56
N SER A 166 9.42 18.23 8.63
CA SER A 166 10.55 19.11 8.88
C SER A 166 10.18 20.59 8.88
N ASP A 167 8.94 20.94 9.18
CA ASP A 167 8.42 22.31 9.18
C ASP A 167 8.95 23.12 10.38
N TYR A 168 10.24 23.39 10.40
CA TYR A 168 10.81 24.30 11.41
C TYR A 168 12.07 24.97 10.92
#